data_c48843123f8c5cf0ed315d661ce229dc
#
_entry.id   c48843123f8c5cf0ed315d661ce229dc
#
_cell.length_a   1.000
_cell.length_b   1.000
_cell.length_c   1.000
_cell.angle_alpha   90.00
_cell.angle_beta   90.00
_cell.angle_gamma   90.00
#
_symmetry.space_group_name_H-M   'P 1'
#
loop_
_entity.id
_entity.type
_entity.pdbx_description
1 polymer ?
#
loop_
_entity_poly.entity_id
_entity_poly.type
_entity_poly.pdbx_seq_one_letter_code
_entity_poly.pdbx_strand_id
1 'polypeptide(L)'
;MIDNLAQLFLARAAERPDLCIGTLDEQLALPDALRRAAGGAHRLRELGLGGEPGRDGQRLAIVAGSSTDYLVVWLACVLSGVPVALVNPTYPPDLLARMLDNLDPALVFTDLPDTAFAGSRPVLPLDASREWPDADPAGTPGVTADRFALVSFMHTSGTTGVPKFCAQTHSYFLRLGRAIADAMELTAQDRVLAPLPLFHINPLGYGVVGALTVGADALTVAKFSASRFWPAVREHGVTAMVLHAPPVEILKRATTPEDAADHRVRSMFYADGDFMARFGVPLAVSCYGSTEAAGVSHLHQWRLGDEVPADASRYGGATRADIEDRLEDDGQIYVRECVPGTLFAGYFADGKLDPTRDGDGWFATGDLGRRDAAPAEPDGSSAGGLRFLERAAESIRVKGEFVPIPFVEERLGTIPELVDLALWKKPGELVDDEVVLYTVADALPVEQIRAVAQELPAFMRPSHVARIRAIPRDAAAGKVQRRLLHGQEVLSWTTL
;
A
#
# COMPACT_ATOMS: atom_id res chain seq x y z
N MET A 1 1.63 2.79 -29.22
CA MET A 1 1.54 3.52 -27.94
C MET A 1 1.07 2.51 -26.91
N ILE A 2 1.62 2.50 -25.70
CA ILE A 2 1.19 1.59 -24.62
C ILE A 2 0.04 2.28 -23.87
N ASP A 3 -1.15 1.70 -23.93
CA ASP A 3 -2.36 2.27 -23.36
C ASP A 3 -2.83 1.56 -22.09
N ASN A 4 -2.34 0.35 -21.82
CA ASN A 4 -2.72 -0.42 -20.65
C ASN A 4 -1.58 -1.31 -20.13
N LEU A 5 -1.75 -1.91 -18.95
CA LEU A 5 -0.73 -2.75 -18.32
C LEU A 5 -0.45 -4.03 -19.12
N ALA A 6 -1.49 -4.65 -19.72
CA ALA A 6 -1.28 -5.87 -20.51
C ALA A 6 -0.32 -5.60 -21.70
N GLN A 7 -0.54 -4.49 -22.43
CA GLN A 7 0.36 -4.06 -23.49
C GLN A 7 1.77 -3.75 -22.98
N LEU A 8 1.90 -3.10 -21.82
CA LEU A 8 3.20 -2.84 -21.20
C LEU A 8 3.95 -4.15 -20.94
N PHE A 9 3.31 -5.11 -20.30
CA PHE A 9 3.95 -6.36 -19.91
C PHE A 9 4.35 -7.21 -21.14
N LEU A 10 3.48 -7.25 -22.15
CA LEU A 10 3.79 -7.92 -23.42
C LEU A 10 4.97 -7.27 -24.13
N ALA A 11 5.01 -5.93 -24.20
CA ALA A 11 6.12 -5.21 -24.82
C ALA A 11 7.45 -5.51 -24.10
N ARG A 12 7.45 -5.48 -22.76
CA ARG A 12 8.66 -5.77 -21.97
C ARG A 12 9.11 -7.23 -22.07
N ALA A 13 8.18 -8.17 -22.09
CA ALA A 13 8.48 -9.59 -22.32
C ALA A 13 9.09 -9.85 -23.71
N ALA A 14 8.64 -9.12 -24.73
CA ALA A 14 9.19 -9.23 -26.08
C ALA A 14 10.58 -8.57 -26.19
N GLU A 15 10.80 -7.41 -25.55
CA GLU A 15 12.08 -6.70 -25.55
C GLU A 15 13.15 -7.42 -24.73
N ARG A 16 12.75 -8.06 -23.63
CA ARG A 16 13.66 -8.71 -22.68
C ARG A 16 13.08 -10.07 -22.24
N PRO A 17 13.35 -11.16 -23.01
CA PRO A 17 12.80 -12.50 -22.72
C PRO A 17 13.28 -13.12 -21.40
N ASP A 18 14.41 -12.65 -20.86
CA ASP A 18 14.98 -13.06 -19.57
C ASP A 18 14.53 -12.20 -18.38
N LEU A 19 13.68 -11.21 -18.62
CA LEU A 19 13.11 -10.35 -17.56
C LEU A 19 12.37 -11.20 -16.51
N CYS A 20 12.75 -11.05 -15.25
CA CYS A 20 12.22 -11.86 -14.14
C CYS A 20 11.21 -11.13 -13.28
N ILE A 21 10.19 -11.88 -12.84
CA ILE A 21 9.27 -11.48 -11.77
C ILE A 21 9.13 -12.60 -10.74
N GLY A 22 8.81 -12.26 -9.50
CA GLY A 22 8.53 -13.27 -8.47
C GLY A 22 9.09 -12.90 -7.11
N THR A 23 9.11 -13.89 -6.23
CA THR A 23 9.81 -13.78 -4.95
C THR A 23 11.30 -14.11 -5.14
N LEU A 24 12.14 -13.73 -4.16
CA LEU A 24 13.56 -14.11 -4.19
C LEU A 24 13.74 -15.62 -4.22
N ASP A 25 12.83 -16.37 -3.55
CA ASP A 25 12.91 -17.84 -3.48
C ASP A 25 12.33 -18.53 -4.74
N GLU A 26 11.44 -17.86 -5.50
CA GLU A 26 10.81 -18.41 -6.70
C GLU A 26 10.61 -17.30 -7.75
N GLN A 27 11.39 -17.35 -8.84
CA GLN A 27 11.35 -16.37 -9.93
C GLN A 27 10.88 -17.06 -11.22
N LEU A 28 10.11 -16.32 -12.01
CA LEU A 28 9.68 -16.72 -13.36
C LEU A 28 10.19 -15.70 -14.38
N ALA A 29 10.58 -16.15 -15.56
CA ALA A 29 10.71 -15.22 -16.68
C ALA A 29 9.33 -14.59 -16.98
N LEU A 30 9.28 -13.30 -17.25
CA LEU A 30 8.03 -12.59 -17.52
C LEU A 30 7.23 -13.23 -18.68
N PRO A 31 7.86 -13.67 -19.80
CA PRO A 31 7.13 -14.39 -20.85
C PRO A 31 6.43 -15.66 -20.36
N ASP A 32 7.07 -16.41 -19.46
CA ASP A 32 6.50 -17.65 -18.89
C ASP A 32 5.34 -17.33 -17.95
N ALA A 33 5.53 -16.33 -17.10
CA ALA A 33 4.47 -15.86 -16.21
C ALA A 33 3.25 -15.35 -17.00
N LEU A 34 3.46 -14.64 -18.11
CA LEU A 34 2.37 -14.16 -18.97
C LEU A 34 1.66 -15.28 -19.71
N ARG A 35 2.38 -16.33 -20.20
CA ARG A 35 1.73 -17.49 -20.81
C ARG A 35 0.85 -18.24 -19.81
N ARG A 36 1.34 -18.47 -18.60
CA ARG A 36 0.57 -19.08 -17.51
C ARG A 36 -0.62 -18.20 -17.12
N ALA A 37 -0.41 -16.90 -16.97
CA ALA A 37 -1.48 -15.94 -16.66
C ALA A 37 -2.55 -15.87 -17.77
N ALA A 38 -2.18 -16.01 -19.04
CA ALA A 38 -3.12 -16.10 -20.16
C ALA A 38 -4.00 -17.36 -20.07
N GLY A 39 -3.43 -18.51 -19.68
CA GLY A 39 -4.22 -19.69 -19.34
C GLY A 39 -5.22 -19.44 -18.23
N GLY A 40 -4.81 -18.71 -17.20
CA GLY A 40 -5.70 -18.24 -16.13
C GLY A 40 -6.81 -17.32 -16.64
N ALA A 41 -6.50 -16.38 -17.53
CA ALA A 41 -7.51 -15.51 -18.16
C ALA A 41 -8.52 -16.31 -19.00
N HIS A 42 -8.08 -17.36 -19.69
CA HIS A 42 -9.00 -18.29 -20.39
C HIS A 42 -9.87 -19.06 -19.38
N ARG A 43 -9.29 -19.53 -18.28
CA ARG A 43 -10.05 -20.20 -17.23
C ARG A 43 -11.10 -19.30 -16.58
N LEU A 44 -10.79 -18.04 -16.33
CA LEU A 44 -11.76 -17.04 -15.87
C LEU A 44 -12.90 -16.88 -16.88
N ARG A 45 -12.61 -16.84 -18.18
CA ARG A 45 -13.64 -16.76 -19.22
C ARG A 45 -14.55 -17.99 -19.24
N GLU A 46 -14.01 -19.19 -19.07
CA GLU A 46 -14.79 -20.43 -18.95
C GLU A 46 -15.76 -20.38 -17.75
N LEU A 47 -15.39 -19.71 -16.69
CA LEU A 47 -16.24 -19.44 -15.53
C LEU A 47 -17.24 -18.30 -15.77
N GLY A 48 -17.29 -17.73 -16.97
CA GLY A 48 -18.17 -16.60 -17.32
C GLY A 48 -17.65 -15.25 -16.82
N LEU A 49 -16.36 -15.17 -16.43
CA LEU A 49 -15.70 -13.98 -15.94
C LEU A 49 -14.78 -13.40 -17.01
N GLY A 50 -14.89 -12.09 -17.27
CA GLY A 50 -14.15 -11.45 -18.36
C GLY A 50 -14.80 -11.61 -19.73
N GLY A 51 -14.18 -11.06 -20.77
CA GLY A 51 -14.66 -11.14 -22.15
C GLY A 51 -14.72 -9.79 -22.84
N GLU A 52 -15.53 -8.86 -22.41
CA GLU A 52 -15.46 -7.47 -22.88
C GLU A 52 -14.90 -6.59 -21.75
N PRO A 53 -13.86 -5.80 -22.03
CA PRO A 53 -13.35 -4.82 -21.05
C PRO A 53 -14.47 -3.85 -20.67
N GLY A 54 -14.75 -3.75 -19.36
CA GLY A 54 -15.80 -2.88 -18.85
C GLY A 54 -17.19 -3.51 -18.75
N ARG A 55 -17.32 -4.85 -18.83
CA ARG A 55 -18.59 -5.52 -18.53
C ARG A 55 -18.97 -5.21 -17.08
N ASP A 56 -20.02 -4.46 -16.93
CA ASP A 56 -20.46 -3.89 -15.67
C ASP A 56 -20.56 -4.96 -14.57
N GLY A 57 -19.80 -4.74 -13.51
CA GLY A 57 -20.01 -5.39 -12.24
C GLY A 57 -19.15 -6.61 -11.90
N GLN A 58 -18.40 -7.21 -12.83
CA GLN A 58 -17.54 -8.36 -12.47
C GLN A 58 -16.25 -7.91 -11.76
N ARG A 59 -15.98 -8.50 -10.62
CA ARG A 59 -14.80 -8.25 -9.78
C ARG A 59 -14.30 -9.54 -9.19
N LEU A 60 -13.01 -9.60 -8.94
CA LEU A 60 -12.34 -10.70 -8.24
C LEU A 60 -11.76 -10.19 -6.91
N ALA A 61 -11.33 -11.10 -6.06
CA ALA A 61 -10.53 -10.77 -4.88
C ALA A 61 -9.34 -11.73 -4.76
N ILE A 62 -8.19 -11.20 -4.34
CA ILE A 62 -7.04 -11.95 -3.85
C ILE A 62 -6.91 -11.65 -2.37
N VAL A 63 -7.10 -12.66 -1.52
CA VAL A 63 -6.94 -12.60 -0.07
C VAL A 63 -5.77 -13.49 0.28
N ALA A 64 -4.54 -13.00 0.09
CA ALA A 64 -3.35 -13.83 0.18
C ALA A 64 -2.08 -13.03 0.53
N GLY A 65 -1.07 -13.75 1.04
CA GLY A 65 0.29 -13.24 1.22
C GLY A 65 1.04 -13.09 -0.10
N SER A 66 2.19 -12.40 -0.06
CA SER A 66 3.03 -12.21 -1.24
C SER A 66 3.67 -13.53 -1.69
N SER A 67 3.52 -13.86 -2.96
CA SER A 67 4.12 -15.03 -3.61
C SER A 67 4.25 -14.81 -5.11
N THR A 68 4.96 -15.70 -5.79
CA THR A 68 5.01 -15.71 -7.26
C THR A 68 3.65 -16.04 -7.84
N ASP A 69 2.90 -16.96 -7.22
CA ASP A 69 1.52 -17.27 -7.62
C ASP A 69 0.58 -16.07 -7.49
N TYR A 70 0.77 -15.21 -6.46
CA TYR A 70 0.03 -13.94 -6.34
C TYR A 70 0.22 -13.06 -7.58
N LEU A 71 1.46 -12.90 -8.03
CA LEU A 71 1.75 -12.11 -9.23
C LEU A 71 1.16 -12.74 -10.49
N VAL A 72 1.22 -14.06 -10.65
CA VAL A 72 0.62 -14.77 -11.79
C VAL A 72 -0.90 -14.59 -11.81
N VAL A 73 -1.58 -14.72 -10.64
CA VAL A 73 -3.02 -14.51 -10.55
C VAL A 73 -3.37 -13.04 -10.84
N TRP A 74 -2.62 -12.08 -10.31
CA TRP A 74 -2.82 -10.67 -10.63
C TRP A 74 -2.65 -10.38 -12.13
N LEU A 75 -1.61 -10.93 -12.77
CA LEU A 75 -1.41 -10.84 -14.22
C LEU A 75 -2.58 -11.45 -15.01
N ALA A 76 -3.12 -12.59 -14.54
CA ALA A 76 -4.30 -13.22 -15.17
C ALA A 76 -5.52 -12.30 -15.10
N CYS A 77 -5.73 -11.61 -13.98
CA CYS A 77 -6.79 -10.59 -13.84
C CYS A 77 -6.58 -9.43 -14.83
N VAL A 78 -5.35 -8.91 -14.93
CA VAL A 78 -5.00 -7.86 -15.91
C VAL A 78 -5.27 -8.33 -17.34
N LEU A 79 -4.84 -9.55 -17.71
CA LEU A 79 -5.04 -10.12 -19.04
C LEU A 79 -6.50 -10.46 -19.34
N SER A 80 -7.31 -10.81 -18.34
CA SER A 80 -8.74 -11.08 -18.52
C SER A 80 -9.58 -9.79 -18.64
N GLY A 81 -9.03 -8.63 -18.25
CA GLY A 81 -9.76 -7.36 -18.16
C GLY A 81 -10.75 -7.30 -17.00
N VAL A 82 -10.62 -8.19 -15.99
CA VAL A 82 -11.45 -8.19 -14.77
C VAL A 82 -10.70 -7.56 -13.61
N PRO A 83 -11.22 -6.48 -13.02
CA PRO A 83 -10.56 -5.82 -11.89
C PRO A 83 -10.56 -6.71 -10.64
N VAL A 84 -9.48 -6.63 -9.87
CA VAL A 84 -9.26 -7.48 -8.70
C VAL A 84 -8.98 -6.67 -7.43
N ALA A 85 -9.67 -7.01 -6.34
CA ALA A 85 -9.35 -6.45 -5.02
C ALA A 85 -8.19 -7.20 -4.39
N LEU A 86 -7.26 -6.44 -3.83
CA LEU A 86 -6.05 -6.93 -3.19
C LEU A 86 -6.22 -6.74 -1.68
N VAL A 87 -6.43 -7.83 -0.95
CA VAL A 87 -6.87 -7.80 0.44
C VAL A 87 -5.84 -8.42 1.36
N ASN A 88 -5.58 -7.75 2.48
CA ASN A 88 -4.69 -8.23 3.52
C ASN A 88 -5.25 -9.52 4.17
N PRO A 89 -4.59 -10.68 4.03
CA PRO A 89 -5.07 -11.96 4.56
C PRO A 89 -4.99 -12.06 6.08
N THR A 90 -4.30 -11.11 6.74
CA THR A 90 -4.16 -11.12 8.21
C THR A 90 -5.33 -10.46 8.94
N TYR A 91 -6.29 -9.89 8.21
CA TYR A 91 -7.51 -9.37 8.83
C TYR A 91 -8.35 -10.50 9.45
N PRO A 92 -9.07 -10.22 10.55
CA PRO A 92 -9.99 -11.19 11.14
C PRO A 92 -11.03 -11.68 10.12
N PRO A 93 -11.48 -12.95 10.21
CA PRO A 93 -12.41 -13.53 9.24
C PRO A 93 -13.72 -12.75 9.07
N ASP A 94 -14.27 -12.17 10.13
CA ASP A 94 -15.48 -11.35 10.08
C ASP A 94 -15.24 -9.98 9.42
N LEU A 95 -14.05 -9.39 9.58
CA LEU A 95 -13.67 -8.18 8.84
C LEU A 95 -13.48 -8.49 7.35
N LEU A 96 -12.83 -9.60 7.02
CA LEU A 96 -12.72 -10.08 5.64
C LEU A 96 -14.09 -10.29 5.01
N ALA A 97 -15.03 -10.94 5.73
CA ALA A 97 -16.40 -11.14 5.25
C ALA A 97 -17.09 -9.80 4.96
N ARG A 98 -17.06 -8.84 5.90
CA ARG A 98 -17.61 -7.49 5.69
C ARG A 98 -16.99 -6.78 4.48
N MET A 99 -15.68 -6.90 4.26
CA MET A 99 -15.00 -6.33 3.10
C MET A 99 -15.47 -6.98 1.80
N LEU A 100 -15.57 -8.31 1.78
CA LEU A 100 -16.06 -9.04 0.61
C LEU A 100 -17.54 -8.77 0.33
N ASP A 101 -18.37 -8.55 1.36
CA ASP A 101 -19.78 -8.15 1.19
C ASP A 101 -19.87 -6.78 0.49
N ASN A 102 -19.05 -5.80 0.89
CA ASN A 102 -19.00 -4.49 0.24
C ASN A 102 -18.45 -4.54 -1.20
N LEU A 103 -17.54 -5.47 -1.47
CA LEU A 103 -16.93 -5.65 -2.79
C LEU A 103 -17.80 -6.48 -3.72
N ASP A 104 -18.45 -7.52 -3.18
CA ASP A 104 -19.21 -8.55 -3.90
C ASP A 104 -18.43 -9.18 -5.07
N PRO A 105 -17.26 -9.85 -4.79
CA PRO A 105 -16.49 -10.47 -5.84
C PRO A 105 -17.15 -11.76 -6.35
N ALA A 106 -17.07 -11.99 -7.65
CA ALA A 106 -17.58 -13.21 -8.28
C ALA A 106 -16.72 -14.46 -7.99
N LEU A 107 -15.46 -14.26 -7.60
CA LEU A 107 -14.49 -15.31 -7.26
C LEU A 107 -13.43 -14.75 -6.30
N VAL A 108 -13.01 -15.55 -5.34
CA VAL A 108 -11.94 -15.25 -4.38
C VAL A 108 -10.77 -16.21 -4.60
N PHE A 109 -9.56 -15.68 -4.76
CA PHE A 109 -8.31 -16.45 -4.67
C PHE A 109 -7.71 -16.28 -3.28
N THR A 110 -7.24 -17.37 -2.65
CA THR A 110 -6.65 -17.29 -1.31
C THR A 110 -5.62 -18.37 -1.07
N ASP A 111 -4.66 -18.08 -0.18
CA ASP A 111 -3.73 -19.04 0.41
C ASP A 111 -4.11 -19.44 1.85
N LEU A 112 -5.24 -18.91 2.35
CA LEU A 112 -5.73 -19.22 3.67
C LEU A 112 -6.40 -20.60 3.70
N PRO A 113 -6.13 -21.44 4.72
CA PRO A 113 -6.72 -22.77 4.81
C PRO A 113 -8.21 -22.72 5.21
N ASP A 114 -8.63 -21.71 5.97
CA ASP A 114 -10.04 -21.48 6.33
C ASP A 114 -10.62 -20.41 5.39
N THR A 115 -11.65 -20.79 4.64
CA THR A 115 -12.31 -19.95 3.65
C THR A 115 -13.71 -19.51 4.07
N ALA A 116 -14.11 -19.72 5.32
CA ALA A 116 -15.44 -19.36 5.82
C ALA A 116 -15.77 -17.86 5.63
N PHE A 117 -14.77 -16.99 5.63
CA PHE A 117 -14.91 -15.56 5.37
C PHE A 117 -15.47 -15.24 3.98
N ALA A 118 -15.33 -16.15 3.01
CA ALA A 118 -15.85 -15.95 1.65
C ALA A 118 -17.35 -16.19 1.53
N GLY A 119 -17.99 -16.80 2.53
CA GLY A 119 -19.44 -17.12 2.52
C GLY A 119 -19.77 -18.13 1.43
N SER A 120 -20.74 -17.80 0.58
CA SER A 120 -21.15 -18.65 -0.56
C SER A 120 -20.38 -18.37 -1.86
N ARG A 121 -19.40 -17.48 -1.85
CA ARG A 121 -18.62 -17.11 -3.03
C ARG A 121 -17.71 -18.26 -3.44
N PRO A 122 -17.55 -18.54 -4.75
CA PRO A 122 -16.55 -19.47 -5.23
C PRO A 122 -15.15 -19.08 -4.74
N VAL A 123 -14.38 -20.08 -4.31
CA VAL A 123 -13.00 -19.90 -3.84
C VAL A 123 -12.08 -20.83 -4.63
N LEU A 124 -10.95 -20.29 -5.06
CA LEU A 124 -9.84 -21.06 -5.63
C LEU A 124 -8.57 -20.84 -4.80
N PRO A 125 -7.79 -21.88 -4.56
CA PRO A 125 -6.49 -21.72 -3.94
C PRO A 125 -5.57 -20.92 -4.85
N LEU A 126 -4.70 -20.10 -4.27
CA LEU A 126 -3.81 -19.23 -5.04
C LEU A 126 -2.85 -20.02 -5.93
N ASP A 127 -2.37 -21.17 -5.44
CA ASP A 127 -1.48 -22.08 -6.14
C ASP A 127 -2.16 -22.88 -7.29
N ALA A 128 -3.49 -22.80 -7.42
CA ALA A 128 -4.17 -23.32 -8.63
C ALA A 128 -3.63 -22.68 -9.91
N SER A 129 -3.01 -21.52 -9.82
CA SER A 129 -2.29 -20.87 -10.92
C SER A 129 -1.17 -21.73 -11.52
N ARG A 130 -0.61 -22.66 -10.76
CA ARG A 130 0.46 -23.57 -11.21
C ARG A 130 -0.03 -24.62 -12.19
N GLU A 131 -1.33 -24.93 -12.18
CA GLU A 131 -1.98 -25.90 -13.05
C GLU A 131 -2.58 -25.28 -14.32
N TRP A 132 -2.52 -23.96 -14.45
CA TRP A 132 -3.04 -23.30 -15.64
C TRP A 132 -2.20 -23.64 -16.87
N PRO A 133 -2.83 -24.05 -17.98
CA PRO A 133 -2.10 -24.33 -19.20
C PRO A 133 -1.51 -23.03 -19.79
N ASP A 134 -0.36 -23.15 -20.42
CA ASP A 134 0.21 -22.02 -21.15
C ASP A 134 -0.70 -21.64 -22.33
N ALA A 135 -0.93 -20.35 -22.51
CA ALA A 135 -1.72 -19.80 -23.60
C ALA A 135 -1.07 -18.52 -24.18
N ASP A 136 -1.52 -18.10 -25.36
CA ASP A 136 -1.04 -16.86 -25.98
C ASP A 136 -1.63 -15.65 -25.25
N PRO A 137 -0.82 -14.82 -24.59
CA PRO A 137 -1.29 -13.65 -23.89
C PRO A 137 -1.77 -12.53 -24.83
N ALA A 138 -1.31 -12.49 -26.08
CA ALA A 138 -1.68 -11.43 -27.03
C ALA A 138 -3.17 -11.48 -27.44
N GLY A 139 -3.79 -12.65 -27.36
CA GLY A 139 -5.22 -12.86 -27.67
C GLY A 139 -6.17 -12.63 -26.49
N THR A 140 -5.69 -12.15 -25.34
CA THR A 140 -6.52 -11.99 -24.15
C THR A 140 -7.28 -10.65 -24.15
N PRO A 141 -8.50 -10.55 -23.52
CA PRO A 141 -9.31 -9.32 -23.55
C PRO A 141 -8.62 -8.10 -22.96
N GLY A 142 -7.81 -8.27 -21.93
CA GLY A 142 -7.11 -7.16 -21.26
C GLY A 142 -6.16 -6.39 -22.18
N VAL A 143 -5.67 -7.00 -23.29
CA VAL A 143 -4.80 -6.32 -24.25
C VAL A 143 -5.52 -5.18 -24.98
N THR A 144 -6.85 -5.27 -25.13
CA THR A 144 -7.68 -4.24 -25.76
C THR A 144 -8.42 -3.37 -24.74
N ALA A 145 -8.13 -3.52 -23.44
CA ALA A 145 -8.75 -2.73 -22.39
C ALA A 145 -8.46 -1.23 -22.56
N ASP A 146 -9.47 -0.40 -22.33
CA ASP A 146 -9.32 1.04 -22.27
C ASP A 146 -8.38 1.43 -21.12
N ARG A 147 -7.59 2.51 -21.31
CA ARG A 147 -6.67 3.02 -20.27
C ARG A 147 -7.35 3.42 -18.97
N PHE A 148 -8.62 3.76 -19.00
CA PHE A 148 -9.41 4.13 -17.84
C PHE A 148 -10.21 2.93 -17.26
N ALA A 149 -10.12 1.74 -17.86
CA ALA A 149 -10.69 0.54 -17.29
C ALA A 149 -10.03 0.25 -15.92
N LEU A 150 -10.84 -0.25 -14.98
CA LEU A 150 -10.38 -0.60 -13.65
C LEU A 150 -9.48 -1.84 -13.69
N VAL A 151 -8.42 -1.82 -12.90
CA VAL A 151 -7.45 -2.92 -12.75
C VAL A 151 -7.53 -3.53 -11.37
N SER A 152 -7.48 -2.68 -10.35
CA SER A 152 -7.39 -3.14 -8.97
C SER A 152 -8.23 -2.28 -8.04
N PHE A 153 -8.62 -2.90 -6.92
CA PHE A 153 -9.18 -2.23 -5.77
C PHE A 153 -8.21 -2.46 -4.60
N MET A 154 -7.55 -1.40 -4.15
CA MET A 154 -6.69 -1.46 -2.98
C MET A 154 -7.42 -0.89 -1.77
N HIS A 155 -7.30 -1.53 -0.63
CA HIS A 155 -7.98 -1.05 0.57
C HIS A 155 -7.17 0.01 1.29
N THR A 156 -7.87 0.98 1.87
CA THR A 156 -7.32 2.01 2.78
C THR A 156 -8.15 2.06 4.07
N SER A 157 -7.62 2.72 5.10
CA SER A 157 -8.34 2.87 6.36
C SER A 157 -9.66 3.61 6.17
N GLY A 158 -10.77 2.93 6.40
CA GLY A 158 -12.09 3.55 6.44
C GLY A 158 -12.39 4.18 7.79
N THR A 159 -13.03 5.35 7.81
CA THR A 159 -13.57 5.97 9.04
C THR A 159 -14.78 5.22 9.60
N THR A 160 -15.32 4.27 8.84
CA THR A 160 -16.53 3.47 9.18
C THR A 160 -16.23 2.12 9.82
N GLY A 161 -14.95 1.79 10.07
CA GLY A 161 -14.53 0.51 10.67
C GLY A 161 -14.26 -0.62 9.66
N VAL A 162 -14.81 -0.54 8.46
CA VAL A 162 -14.46 -1.44 7.34
C VAL A 162 -13.55 -0.66 6.40
N PRO A 163 -12.38 -1.21 6.01
CA PRO A 163 -11.51 -0.58 5.02
C PRO A 163 -12.24 -0.27 3.72
N LYS A 164 -11.99 0.92 3.15
CA LYS A 164 -12.56 1.32 1.87
C LYS A 164 -11.71 0.80 0.73
N PHE A 165 -12.35 0.43 -0.37
CA PHE A 165 -11.65 0.07 -1.60
C PHE A 165 -11.44 1.30 -2.49
N CYS A 166 -10.18 1.59 -2.78
CA CYS A 166 -9.77 2.57 -3.79
C CYS A 166 -9.66 1.87 -5.13
N ALA A 167 -10.32 2.38 -6.14
CA ALA A 167 -10.30 1.83 -7.49
C ALA A 167 -9.19 2.47 -8.33
N GLN A 168 -8.30 1.66 -8.90
CA GLN A 168 -7.21 2.10 -9.77
C GLN A 168 -7.42 1.63 -11.21
N THR A 169 -7.09 2.51 -12.16
CA THR A 169 -7.15 2.24 -13.59
C THR A 169 -5.79 1.82 -14.16
N HIS A 170 -5.76 1.37 -15.41
CA HIS A 170 -4.50 1.17 -16.12
C HIS A 170 -3.67 2.46 -16.21
N SER A 171 -4.33 3.60 -16.51
CA SER A 171 -3.65 4.92 -16.59
C SER A 171 -2.97 5.28 -15.27
N TYR A 172 -3.65 5.05 -14.14
CA TYR A 172 -3.08 5.27 -12.80
C TYR A 172 -1.76 4.53 -12.63
N PHE A 173 -1.75 3.22 -12.89
CA PHE A 173 -0.54 2.40 -12.73
C PHE A 173 0.57 2.76 -13.71
N LEU A 174 0.25 3.03 -14.98
CA LEU A 174 1.23 3.43 -15.98
C LEU A 174 1.94 4.74 -15.61
N ARG A 175 1.16 5.73 -15.11
CA ARG A 175 1.71 7.02 -14.68
C ARG A 175 2.51 6.89 -13.39
N LEU A 176 2.01 6.12 -12.43
CA LEU A 176 2.71 5.84 -11.20
C LEU A 176 4.04 5.14 -11.48
N GLY A 177 4.02 4.06 -12.28
CA GLY A 177 5.22 3.30 -12.63
C GLY A 177 6.28 4.18 -13.31
N ARG A 178 5.85 5.08 -14.23
CA ARG A 178 6.77 6.03 -14.87
C ARG A 178 7.36 7.02 -13.87
N ALA A 179 6.54 7.61 -13.00
CA ALA A 179 7.01 8.56 -11.99
C ALA A 179 8.05 7.94 -11.02
N ILE A 180 7.81 6.69 -10.60
CA ILE A 180 8.74 5.96 -9.75
C ILE A 180 10.03 5.60 -10.50
N ALA A 181 9.90 5.09 -11.73
CA ALA A 181 11.06 4.73 -12.54
C ALA A 181 11.98 5.94 -12.79
N ASP A 182 11.39 7.10 -13.11
CA ASP A 182 12.13 8.35 -13.32
C ASP A 182 12.75 8.86 -12.01
N ALA A 183 12.01 8.88 -10.90
CA ALA A 183 12.52 9.33 -9.60
C ALA A 183 13.64 8.45 -9.03
N MET A 184 13.58 7.14 -9.24
CA MET A 184 14.63 6.19 -8.82
C MET A 184 15.72 5.99 -9.88
N GLU A 185 15.63 6.66 -11.03
CA GLU A 185 16.53 6.52 -12.17
C GLU A 185 16.65 5.06 -12.64
N LEU A 186 15.52 4.31 -12.63
CA LEU A 186 15.52 2.91 -13.00
C LEU A 186 15.80 2.72 -14.50
N THR A 187 16.50 1.64 -14.80
CA THR A 187 16.85 1.21 -16.15
C THR A 187 16.51 -0.28 -16.34
N ALA A 188 16.54 -0.75 -17.57
CA ALA A 188 16.32 -2.17 -17.89
C ALA A 188 17.38 -3.12 -17.27
N GLN A 189 18.50 -2.62 -16.78
CA GLN A 189 19.56 -3.40 -16.14
C GLN A 189 19.34 -3.58 -14.64
N ASP A 190 18.32 -2.92 -14.08
CA ASP A 190 18.07 -2.99 -12.65
C ASP A 190 17.32 -4.26 -12.24
N ARG A 191 17.57 -4.64 -10.99
CA ARG A 191 16.81 -5.64 -10.26
C ARG A 191 16.20 -4.96 -9.03
N VAL A 192 14.89 -4.74 -9.08
CA VAL A 192 14.16 -3.97 -8.06
C VAL A 192 13.58 -4.94 -7.04
N LEU A 193 13.94 -4.76 -5.76
CA LEU A 193 13.39 -5.51 -4.64
C LEU A 193 12.36 -4.66 -3.87
N ALA A 194 11.11 -5.13 -3.81
CA ALA A 194 10.04 -4.54 -3.01
C ALA A 194 9.59 -5.54 -1.92
N PRO A 195 10.24 -5.55 -0.73
CA PRO A 195 10.04 -6.58 0.28
C PRO A 195 8.85 -6.31 1.21
N LEU A 196 7.75 -5.82 0.66
CA LEU A 196 6.52 -5.46 1.37
C LEU A 196 5.33 -6.25 0.81
N PRO A 197 4.19 -6.34 1.54
CA PRO A 197 3.04 -7.11 1.09
C PRO A 197 2.41 -6.55 -0.20
N LEU A 198 2.23 -7.39 -1.22
CA LEU A 198 1.75 -7.01 -2.58
C LEU A 198 0.34 -6.42 -2.63
N PHE A 199 -0.45 -6.54 -1.57
CA PHE A 199 -1.77 -5.90 -1.48
C PHE A 199 -1.70 -4.39 -1.19
N HIS A 200 -0.50 -3.82 -1.04
CA HIS A 200 -0.26 -2.37 -0.93
C HIS A 200 0.24 -1.77 -2.24
N ILE A 201 -0.05 -0.47 -2.43
CA ILE A 201 0.38 0.27 -3.62
C ILE A 201 1.91 0.38 -3.72
N ASN A 202 2.63 0.45 -2.58
CA ASN A 202 4.07 0.59 -2.55
C ASN A 202 4.77 -0.61 -3.25
N PRO A 203 4.63 -1.88 -2.84
CA PRO A 203 5.34 -2.97 -3.50
C PRO A 203 4.80 -3.27 -4.90
N LEU A 204 3.49 -3.21 -5.12
CA LEU A 204 2.92 -3.52 -6.43
C LEU A 204 3.11 -2.38 -7.43
N GLY A 205 2.72 -1.15 -7.06
CA GLY A 205 2.79 0.00 -7.96
C GLY A 205 4.20 0.55 -8.11
N TYR A 206 4.93 0.77 -7.00
CA TYR A 206 6.29 1.33 -7.07
C TYR A 206 7.31 0.25 -7.42
N GLY A 207 7.21 -0.93 -6.77
CA GLY A 207 8.12 -2.05 -7.00
C GLY A 207 7.89 -2.73 -8.35
N VAL A 208 6.79 -3.47 -8.46
CA VAL A 208 6.55 -4.34 -9.64
C VAL A 208 6.27 -3.51 -10.89
N VAL A 209 5.28 -2.60 -10.85
CA VAL A 209 4.93 -1.82 -12.06
C VAL A 209 6.02 -0.81 -12.39
N GLY A 210 6.66 -0.18 -11.39
CA GLY A 210 7.80 0.72 -11.61
C GLY A 210 8.96 0.03 -12.32
N ALA A 211 9.36 -1.16 -11.87
CA ALA A 211 10.38 -1.97 -12.51
C ALA A 211 9.99 -2.35 -13.95
N LEU A 212 8.82 -2.94 -14.13
CA LEU A 212 8.35 -3.37 -15.45
C LEU A 212 8.14 -2.21 -16.43
N THR A 213 7.93 -0.99 -15.95
CA THR A 213 7.84 0.21 -16.82
C THR A 213 9.10 0.41 -17.66
N VAL A 214 10.26 0.09 -17.15
CA VAL A 214 11.55 0.22 -17.84
C VAL A 214 12.15 -1.12 -18.27
N GLY A 215 11.49 -2.24 -18.00
CA GLY A 215 12.00 -3.58 -18.30
C GLY A 215 13.04 -4.06 -17.30
N ALA A 216 13.01 -3.57 -16.05
CA ALA A 216 13.81 -4.06 -14.94
C ALA A 216 13.17 -5.29 -14.28
N ASP A 217 13.97 -6.17 -13.66
CA ASP A 217 13.47 -7.30 -12.90
C ASP A 217 12.67 -6.81 -11.67
N ALA A 218 11.53 -7.47 -11.42
CA ALA A 218 10.62 -7.11 -10.33
C ALA A 218 10.55 -8.22 -9.28
N LEU A 219 11.23 -8.01 -8.16
CA LEU A 219 11.40 -9.00 -7.11
C LEU A 219 10.67 -8.58 -5.82
N THR A 220 10.14 -9.56 -5.11
CA THR A 220 9.51 -9.38 -3.80
C THR A 220 9.97 -10.48 -2.84
N VAL A 221 9.38 -10.53 -1.65
CA VAL A 221 9.59 -11.60 -0.66
C VAL A 221 8.25 -12.04 -0.09
N ALA A 222 8.15 -13.32 0.27
CA ALA A 222 6.97 -13.81 0.99
C ALA A 222 6.87 -13.17 2.39
N LYS A 223 8.02 -12.95 3.04
CA LYS A 223 8.09 -12.31 4.37
C LYS A 223 9.40 -11.56 4.53
N PHE A 224 9.33 -10.31 5.00
CA PHE A 224 10.52 -9.52 5.34
C PHE A 224 11.32 -10.17 6.48
N SER A 225 12.66 -10.20 6.34
CA SER A 225 13.59 -10.69 7.35
C SER A 225 14.86 -9.86 7.34
N ALA A 226 15.13 -9.15 8.43
CA ALA A 226 16.32 -8.29 8.52
C ALA A 226 17.63 -9.07 8.44
N SER A 227 17.73 -10.23 9.08
CA SER A 227 18.95 -11.04 9.08
C SER A 227 19.24 -11.68 7.71
N ARG A 228 18.24 -11.90 6.87
CA ARG A 228 18.41 -12.44 5.50
C ARG A 228 18.50 -11.33 4.45
N PHE A 229 18.25 -10.08 4.79
CA PHE A 229 18.06 -9.00 3.81
C PHE A 229 19.33 -8.77 2.98
N TRP A 230 20.44 -8.37 3.59
CA TRP A 230 21.68 -8.07 2.86
C TRP A 230 22.29 -9.29 2.15
N PRO A 231 22.32 -10.50 2.76
CA PRO A 231 22.69 -11.70 2.03
C PRO A 231 21.85 -11.91 0.76
N ALA A 232 20.53 -11.79 0.85
CA ALA A 232 19.64 -11.94 -0.30
C ALA A 232 19.81 -10.81 -1.35
N VAL A 233 20.00 -9.57 -0.92
CA VAL A 233 20.30 -8.43 -1.82
C VAL A 233 21.55 -8.72 -2.66
N ARG A 234 22.61 -9.29 -2.06
CA ARG A 234 23.85 -9.66 -2.80
C ARG A 234 23.63 -10.86 -3.69
N GLU A 235 23.07 -11.92 -3.16
CA GLU A 235 22.82 -13.18 -3.88
C GLU A 235 22.03 -12.98 -5.17
N HIS A 236 20.97 -12.17 -5.06
CA HIS A 236 20.08 -11.87 -6.19
C HIS A 236 20.51 -10.65 -7.00
N GLY A 237 21.63 -9.99 -6.66
CA GLY A 237 22.17 -8.86 -7.40
C GLY A 237 21.23 -7.65 -7.45
N VAL A 238 20.49 -7.40 -6.37
CA VAL A 238 19.54 -6.28 -6.27
C VAL A 238 20.28 -4.95 -6.43
N THR A 239 19.75 -4.08 -7.28
CA THR A 239 20.32 -2.75 -7.59
C THR A 239 19.44 -1.59 -7.14
N ALA A 240 18.14 -1.84 -6.91
CA ALA A 240 17.21 -0.84 -6.41
C ALA A 240 16.25 -1.47 -5.38
N MET A 241 15.83 -0.68 -4.39
CA MET A 241 14.95 -1.14 -3.30
C MET A 241 13.76 -0.23 -3.13
N VAL A 242 12.58 -0.79 -2.91
CA VAL A 242 11.37 -0.05 -2.56
C VAL A 242 11.02 -0.36 -1.11
N LEU A 243 11.36 0.53 -0.21
CA LEU A 243 11.19 0.40 1.24
C LEU A 243 10.16 1.42 1.77
N HIS A 244 9.97 1.41 3.08
CA HIS A 244 9.35 2.46 3.88
C HIS A 244 9.90 2.43 5.31
N ALA A 245 9.40 3.28 6.21
CA ALA A 245 9.98 3.52 7.53
C ALA A 245 10.30 2.25 8.35
N PRO A 246 9.35 1.32 8.62
CA PRO A 246 9.64 0.19 9.50
C PRO A 246 10.77 -0.71 9.01
N PRO A 247 10.82 -1.19 7.75
CA PRO A 247 11.98 -1.94 7.26
C PRO A 247 13.30 -1.20 7.39
N VAL A 248 13.34 0.10 7.08
CA VAL A 248 14.56 0.94 7.20
C VAL A 248 15.03 0.97 8.65
N GLU A 249 14.15 1.27 9.60
CA GLU A 249 14.49 1.31 11.02
C GLU A 249 14.90 -0.07 11.57
N ILE A 250 14.23 -1.14 11.14
CA ILE A 250 14.60 -2.51 11.52
C ILE A 250 16.00 -2.84 11.00
N LEU A 251 16.32 -2.52 9.75
CA LEU A 251 17.64 -2.76 9.17
C LEU A 251 18.72 -1.95 9.88
N LYS A 252 18.49 -0.66 10.17
CA LYS A 252 19.44 0.16 10.93
C LYS A 252 19.77 -0.41 12.31
N ARG A 253 18.79 -1.03 12.98
CA ARG A 253 18.98 -1.63 14.32
C ARG A 253 19.58 -3.03 14.28
N ALA A 254 19.18 -3.84 13.29
CA ALA A 254 19.48 -5.28 13.25
C ALA A 254 20.70 -5.64 12.40
N THR A 255 21.25 -4.69 11.61
CA THR A 255 22.35 -4.95 10.67
C THR A 255 23.46 -3.90 10.79
N THR A 256 24.64 -4.27 10.36
CA THR A 256 25.85 -3.40 10.37
C THR A 256 26.26 -3.02 8.94
N PRO A 257 27.14 -2.05 8.74
CA PRO A 257 27.73 -1.77 7.43
C PRO A 257 28.44 -2.98 6.81
N GLU A 258 29.05 -3.82 7.64
CA GLU A 258 29.74 -5.05 7.20
C GLU A 258 28.74 -6.09 6.67
N ASP A 259 27.55 -6.19 7.27
CA ASP A 259 26.47 -7.04 6.75
C ASP A 259 26.03 -6.61 5.36
N ALA A 260 26.09 -5.31 5.07
CA ALA A 260 25.73 -4.71 3.79
C ALA A 260 26.91 -4.61 2.81
N ALA A 261 28.13 -5.03 3.19
CA ALA A 261 29.28 -4.94 2.31
C ALA A 261 29.02 -5.62 0.95
N ASP A 262 29.63 -5.10 -0.11
CA ASP A 262 29.61 -5.65 -1.48
C ASP A 262 28.21 -5.70 -2.15
N HIS A 263 27.18 -5.00 -1.62
CA HIS A 263 25.92 -4.86 -2.35
C HIS A 263 26.09 -3.93 -3.56
N ARG A 264 25.11 -4.02 -4.50
CA ARG A 264 25.08 -3.20 -5.73
C ARG A 264 23.92 -2.21 -5.75
N VAL A 265 23.28 -1.98 -4.60
CA VAL A 265 22.14 -1.06 -4.51
C VAL A 265 22.60 0.36 -4.81
N ARG A 266 21.98 0.97 -5.80
CA ARG A 266 22.29 2.33 -6.24
C ARG A 266 21.15 3.32 -5.98
N SER A 267 19.92 2.80 -5.71
CA SER A 267 18.76 3.63 -5.51
C SER A 267 17.77 2.97 -4.56
N MET A 268 17.12 3.79 -3.74
CA MET A 268 16.06 3.34 -2.84
C MET A 268 14.88 4.29 -2.83
N PHE A 269 13.69 3.73 -2.69
CA PHE A 269 12.50 4.50 -2.35
C PHE A 269 12.34 4.52 -0.84
N TYR A 270 12.17 5.65 -0.23
CA TYR A 270 12.22 6.07 1.14
C TYR A 270 13.58 6.70 1.51
N ALA A 271 13.58 8.02 1.75
CA ALA A 271 14.79 8.77 2.10
C ALA A 271 15.05 8.76 3.61
N ASP A 272 16.24 8.33 3.97
CA ASP A 272 16.79 8.37 5.32
C ASP A 272 18.32 8.58 5.22
N GLY A 273 18.80 9.76 5.64
CA GLY A 273 20.21 10.14 5.48
C GLY A 273 21.18 9.25 6.24
N ASP A 274 20.79 8.77 7.43
CA ASP A 274 21.62 7.83 8.22
C ASP A 274 21.71 6.48 7.51
N PHE A 275 20.61 5.95 6.97
CA PHE A 275 20.63 4.73 6.20
C PHE A 275 21.50 4.85 4.95
N MET A 276 21.35 5.95 4.19
CA MET A 276 22.15 6.20 3.00
C MET A 276 23.65 6.23 3.31
N ALA A 277 24.04 7.00 4.34
CA ALA A 277 25.44 7.13 4.76
C ALA A 277 26.00 5.81 5.31
N ARG A 278 25.22 5.13 6.15
CA ARG A 278 25.64 3.91 6.82
C ARG A 278 25.83 2.75 5.87
N PHE A 279 24.94 2.60 4.90
CA PHE A 279 24.97 1.46 3.97
C PHE A 279 25.44 1.83 2.56
N GLY A 280 25.85 3.06 2.32
CA GLY A 280 26.45 3.49 1.05
C GLY A 280 25.46 3.53 -0.12
N VAL A 281 24.17 3.88 0.10
CA VAL A 281 23.17 3.98 -0.97
C VAL A 281 23.23 5.36 -1.64
N PRO A 282 23.58 5.44 -2.95
CA PRO A 282 23.86 6.72 -3.61
C PRO A 282 22.65 7.64 -3.81
N LEU A 283 21.45 7.07 -4.03
CA LEU A 283 20.23 7.79 -4.32
C LEU A 283 19.09 7.30 -3.45
N ALA A 284 18.36 8.22 -2.81
CA ALA A 284 17.11 7.92 -2.13
C ALA A 284 16.00 8.88 -2.60
N VAL A 285 14.76 8.38 -2.60
CA VAL A 285 13.59 9.17 -2.99
C VAL A 285 12.68 9.34 -1.79
N SER A 286 12.37 10.58 -1.43
CA SER A 286 11.24 10.90 -0.55
C SER A 286 10.01 11.28 -1.36
N CYS A 287 8.83 11.12 -0.77
CA CYS A 287 7.59 11.41 -1.44
C CYS A 287 6.49 11.87 -0.48
N TYR A 288 5.48 12.47 -1.06
CA TYR A 288 4.15 12.55 -0.48
C TYR A 288 3.13 11.95 -1.44
N GLY A 289 2.17 11.20 -0.90
CA GLY A 289 1.08 10.61 -1.65
C GLY A 289 0.30 9.59 -0.84
N SER A 290 -0.76 9.11 -1.44
CA SER A 290 -1.62 8.05 -0.91
C SER A 290 -2.17 7.23 -2.07
N THR A 291 -2.82 6.11 -1.77
CA THR A 291 -3.49 5.29 -2.79
C THR A 291 -4.49 6.10 -3.61
N GLU A 292 -5.14 7.10 -2.99
CA GLU A 292 -6.09 8.02 -3.61
C GLU A 292 -5.38 9.09 -4.47
N ALA A 293 -4.25 9.59 -3.96
CA ALA A 293 -3.49 10.70 -4.55
C ALA A 293 -2.36 10.18 -5.46
N ALA A 294 -2.71 9.42 -6.49
CA ALA A 294 -1.81 8.90 -7.53
C ALA A 294 -0.70 7.94 -7.04
N GLY A 295 -0.85 7.33 -5.86
CA GLY A 295 0.24 6.63 -5.19
C GLY A 295 1.26 7.61 -4.62
N VAL A 296 1.93 8.35 -5.48
CA VAL A 296 2.79 9.49 -5.16
C VAL A 296 2.37 10.71 -5.98
N SER A 297 2.13 11.83 -5.32
CA SER A 297 1.81 13.12 -5.96
C SER A 297 3.01 14.07 -5.97
N HIS A 298 3.94 13.91 -5.05
CA HIS A 298 5.14 14.72 -4.92
C HIS A 298 6.35 13.83 -4.72
N LEU A 299 7.50 14.22 -5.27
CA LEU A 299 8.74 13.45 -5.26
C LEU A 299 9.95 14.37 -5.06
N HIS A 300 10.95 13.90 -4.33
CA HIS A 300 12.25 14.54 -4.22
C HIS A 300 13.37 13.50 -4.17
N GLN A 301 14.47 13.78 -4.86
CA GLN A 301 15.67 12.96 -4.86
C GLN A 301 16.70 13.51 -3.87
N TRP A 302 17.30 12.62 -3.10
CA TRP A 302 18.43 12.88 -2.22
C TRP A 302 19.62 12.07 -2.67
N ARG A 303 20.77 12.71 -2.77
CA ARG A 303 22.00 12.02 -3.13
C ARG A 303 22.90 11.82 -1.90
N LEU A 304 23.71 10.78 -1.92
CA LEU A 304 24.70 10.57 -0.86
C LEU A 304 25.66 11.76 -0.82
N GLY A 305 25.75 12.41 0.34
CA GLY A 305 26.50 13.63 0.53
C GLY A 305 25.64 14.89 0.65
N ASP A 306 24.35 14.83 0.30
CA ASP A 306 23.41 15.92 0.59
C ASP A 306 23.17 16.04 2.10
N GLU A 307 22.79 17.23 2.55
CA GLU A 307 22.29 17.46 3.91
C GLU A 307 20.84 16.94 4.02
N VAL A 308 20.68 15.61 4.16
CA VAL A 308 19.36 14.96 4.26
C VAL A 308 18.79 15.20 5.67
N PRO A 309 17.68 15.93 5.83
CA PRO A 309 17.06 16.15 7.14
C PRO A 309 16.64 14.83 7.81
N ALA A 310 16.65 14.79 9.14
CA ALA A 310 16.23 13.60 9.90
C ALA A 310 14.77 13.19 9.59
N ASP A 311 13.92 14.15 9.19
CA ASP A 311 12.54 13.95 8.78
C ASP A 311 12.34 14.02 7.25
N ALA A 312 13.37 13.72 6.47
CA ALA A 312 13.33 13.73 4.99
C ALA A 312 12.19 12.87 4.43
N SER A 313 11.80 11.80 5.12
CA SER A 313 10.66 10.97 4.74
C SER A 313 9.31 11.70 4.75
N ARG A 314 9.22 12.86 5.41
CA ARG A 314 8.04 13.74 5.40
C ARG A 314 8.11 14.83 4.33
N TYR A 315 9.25 14.98 3.67
CA TYR A 315 9.44 15.96 2.62
C TYR A 315 9.04 15.35 1.27
N GLY A 316 7.88 15.75 0.77
CA GLY A 316 7.37 15.29 -0.53
C GLY A 316 8.11 15.91 -1.72
N GLY A 317 8.68 17.11 -1.55
CA GLY A 317 9.33 17.80 -2.65
C GLY A 317 8.37 18.46 -3.64
N ALA A 318 8.73 18.42 -4.92
CA ALA A 318 7.95 19.02 -5.99
C ALA A 318 6.75 18.16 -6.39
N THR A 319 5.68 18.83 -6.82
CA THR A 319 4.50 18.19 -7.41
C THR A 319 4.86 17.56 -8.75
N ARG A 320 4.34 16.38 -9.04
CA ARG A 320 4.47 15.75 -10.36
C ARG A 320 3.82 16.61 -11.44
N ALA A 321 4.39 16.61 -12.65
CA ALA A 321 3.90 17.42 -13.78
C ALA A 321 2.48 17.07 -14.26
N ASP A 322 1.96 15.89 -13.92
CA ASP A 322 0.61 15.45 -14.26
C ASP A 322 -0.41 15.68 -13.13
N ILE A 323 -0.01 16.42 -12.08
CA ILE A 323 -0.81 16.75 -10.90
C ILE A 323 -0.65 18.23 -10.57
N GLU A 324 -1.73 18.86 -10.13
CA GLU A 324 -1.72 20.14 -9.41
C GLU A 324 -1.99 19.89 -7.93
N ASP A 325 -1.39 20.70 -7.06
CA ASP A 325 -1.68 20.70 -5.64
C ASP A 325 -2.00 22.09 -5.10
N ARG A 326 -2.80 22.12 -4.07
CA ARG A 326 -3.20 23.33 -3.36
C ARG A 326 -3.16 23.09 -1.86
N LEU A 327 -2.63 24.06 -1.13
CA LEU A 327 -2.73 24.13 0.34
C LEU A 327 -3.75 25.20 0.71
N GLU A 328 -4.71 24.83 1.54
CA GLU A 328 -5.62 25.81 2.17
C GLU A 328 -4.94 26.51 3.37
N ASP A 329 -5.55 27.59 3.87
CA ASP A 329 -5.01 28.38 4.98
C ASP A 329 -4.83 27.57 6.27
N ASP A 330 -5.63 26.51 6.47
CA ASP A 330 -5.54 25.58 7.58
C ASP A 330 -4.48 24.47 7.36
N GLY A 331 -3.79 24.49 6.23
CA GLY A 331 -2.78 23.53 5.83
C GLY A 331 -3.31 22.27 5.15
N GLN A 332 -4.61 22.16 4.88
CA GLN A 332 -5.16 20.99 4.19
C GLN A 332 -4.64 20.89 2.76
N ILE A 333 -4.19 19.67 2.39
CA ILE A 333 -3.64 19.37 1.08
C ILE A 333 -4.76 18.91 0.15
N TYR A 334 -4.86 19.55 -1.01
CA TYR A 334 -5.70 19.12 -2.11
C TYR A 334 -4.84 18.78 -3.32
N VAL A 335 -5.27 17.80 -4.10
CA VAL A 335 -4.64 17.43 -5.37
C VAL A 335 -5.67 17.33 -6.48
N ARG A 336 -5.25 17.66 -7.70
CA ARG A 336 -6.06 17.53 -8.91
C ARG A 336 -5.20 16.94 -10.03
N GLU A 337 -5.77 16.08 -10.85
CA GLU A 337 -5.09 15.57 -12.02
C GLU A 337 -5.10 16.59 -13.17
N CYS A 338 -3.92 16.88 -13.75
CA CYS A 338 -3.78 17.63 -15.00
C CYS A 338 -3.97 16.72 -16.22
N VAL A 339 -3.74 15.44 -16.03
CA VAL A 339 -3.88 14.42 -17.05
C VAL A 339 -4.85 13.34 -16.54
N PRO A 340 -5.96 13.08 -17.27
CA PRO A 340 -6.98 12.15 -16.84
C PRO A 340 -6.43 10.76 -16.49
N GLY A 341 -6.96 10.16 -15.42
CA GLY A 341 -6.56 8.85 -14.92
C GLY A 341 -5.24 8.83 -14.15
N THR A 342 -4.76 9.98 -13.67
CA THR A 342 -3.61 10.08 -12.79
C THR A 342 -3.98 9.76 -11.34
N LEU A 343 -5.10 10.29 -10.84
CA LEU A 343 -5.64 9.95 -9.52
C LEU A 343 -6.44 8.63 -9.57
N PHE A 344 -6.76 8.10 -8.39
CA PHE A 344 -7.66 6.94 -8.30
C PHE A 344 -9.02 7.26 -8.95
N ALA A 345 -9.74 6.24 -9.41
CA ALA A 345 -11.05 6.45 -10.03
C ALA A 345 -12.14 6.84 -9.01
N GLY A 346 -11.97 6.43 -7.75
CA GLY A 346 -12.87 6.72 -6.66
C GLY A 346 -12.87 5.62 -5.60
N TYR A 347 -13.67 5.82 -4.54
CA TYR A 347 -13.96 4.75 -3.58
C TYR A 347 -15.07 3.85 -4.11
N PHE A 348 -14.88 2.54 -3.91
CA PHE A 348 -15.85 1.55 -4.30
C PHE A 348 -16.50 0.92 -3.06
N ALA A 349 -17.83 0.95 -3.00
CA ALA A 349 -18.62 0.28 -2.00
C ALA A 349 -20.03 0.00 -2.54
N ASP A 350 -20.65 -1.11 -2.14
CA ASP A 350 -22.04 -1.48 -2.50
C ASP A 350 -22.33 -1.40 -4.00
N GLY A 351 -21.39 -1.84 -4.82
CA GLY A 351 -21.53 -1.85 -6.28
C GLY A 351 -21.39 -0.48 -6.95
N LYS A 352 -21.01 0.58 -6.22
CA LYS A 352 -20.92 1.95 -6.73
C LYS A 352 -19.52 2.52 -6.58
N LEU A 353 -19.12 3.30 -7.57
CA LEU A 353 -17.89 4.08 -7.56
C LEU A 353 -18.21 5.53 -7.22
N ASP A 354 -17.60 6.05 -6.16
CA ASP A 354 -17.68 7.45 -5.74
C ASP A 354 -16.33 8.14 -5.99
N PRO A 355 -16.21 9.03 -6.98
CA PRO A 355 -14.96 9.71 -7.29
C PRO A 355 -14.49 10.69 -6.20
N THR A 356 -15.37 11.12 -5.28
CA THR A 356 -15.03 12.01 -4.14
C THR A 356 -14.27 13.29 -4.51
N ARG A 357 -14.53 13.84 -5.69
CA ARG A 357 -13.96 15.11 -6.15
C ARG A 357 -15.01 16.22 -6.08
N ASP A 358 -14.55 17.46 -5.84
CA ASP A 358 -15.42 18.62 -5.95
C ASP A 358 -15.75 18.95 -7.43
N GLY A 359 -16.57 19.98 -7.65
CA GLY A 359 -17.00 20.39 -9.00
C GLY A 359 -15.87 20.83 -9.93
N ASP A 360 -14.70 21.19 -9.37
CA ASP A 360 -13.50 21.61 -10.10
C ASP A 360 -12.45 20.49 -10.21
N GLY A 361 -12.79 19.29 -9.76
CA GLY A 361 -11.94 18.09 -9.85
C GLY A 361 -10.90 17.95 -8.74
N TRP A 362 -10.95 18.76 -7.68
CA TRP A 362 -10.04 18.65 -6.55
C TRP A 362 -10.44 17.50 -5.60
N PHE A 363 -9.45 16.76 -5.20
CA PHE A 363 -9.54 15.73 -4.17
C PHE A 363 -8.92 16.25 -2.87
N ALA A 364 -9.73 16.30 -1.80
CA ALA A 364 -9.26 16.60 -0.46
C ALA A 364 -8.56 15.35 0.12
N THR A 365 -7.25 15.42 0.31
CA THR A 365 -6.46 14.25 0.74
C THR A 365 -6.75 13.84 2.20
N GLY A 366 -7.25 14.78 3.00
CA GLY A 366 -7.40 14.62 4.44
C GLY A 366 -6.06 14.68 5.19
N ASP A 367 -5.03 15.18 4.55
CA ASP A 367 -3.70 15.37 5.11
C ASP A 367 -3.38 16.87 5.25
N LEU A 368 -2.59 17.21 6.26
CA LEU A 368 -2.08 18.56 6.51
C LEU A 368 -0.62 18.65 6.09
N GLY A 369 -0.27 19.76 5.47
CA GLY A 369 1.09 20.05 5.02
C GLY A 369 1.45 21.52 5.12
N ARG A 370 2.69 21.82 4.75
CA ARG A 370 3.18 23.17 4.54
C ARG A 370 4.13 23.20 3.35
N ARG A 371 4.41 24.39 2.84
CA ARG A 371 5.52 24.60 1.91
C ARG A 371 6.78 24.91 2.71
N ASP A 372 7.82 24.14 2.49
CA ASP A 372 9.17 24.51 2.94
C ASP A 372 9.80 25.42 1.87
N ALA A 373 10.62 26.37 2.31
CA ALA A 373 11.45 27.12 1.38
C ALA A 373 12.32 26.14 0.58
N ALA A 374 12.32 26.27 -0.75
CA ALA A 374 13.17 25.44 -1.58
C ALA A 374 14.65 25.66 -1.18
N PRO A 375 15.49 24.61 -1.13
CA PRO A 375 16.89 24.79 -1.40
C PRO A 375 16.99 25.49 -2.76
N ALA A 376 17.81 26.55 -2.86
CA ALA A 376 17.92 27.31 -4.10
C ALA A 376 18.35 26.39 -5.24
N GLU A 377 17.42 26.10 -6.15
CA GLU A 377 17.73 25.35 -7.36
C GLU A 377 18.68 26.20 -8.24
N PRO A 378 19.64 25.58 -8.95
CA PRO A 378 20.59 26.30 -9.79
C PRO A 378 19.94 27.16 -10.88
N ASP A 379 18.67 26.90 -11.23
CA ASP A 379 17.87 27.61 -12.25
C ASP A 379 17.06 28.78 -11.70
N GLY A 380 17.13 29.03 -10.36
CA GLY A 380 16.39 30.10 -9.69
C GLY A 380 14.90 29.84 -9.48
N SER A 381 14.40 28.64 -9.74
CA SER A 381 13.03 28.24 -9.42
C SER A 381 12.89 28.04 -7.92
N SER A 382 11.98 28.78 -7.27
CA SER A 382 11.80 28.80 -5.83
C SER A 382 10.43 28.26 -5.37
N ALA A 383 9.86 27.30 -6.08
CA ALA A 383 8.67 26.64 -5.62
C ALA A 383 9.03 25.71 -4.47
N GLY A 384 8.79 26.15 -3.23
CA GLY A 384 9.07 25.36 -2.01
C GLY A 384 8.37 24.00 -2.06
N GLY A 385 9.09 22.95 -1.69
CA GLY A 385 8.55 21.60 -1.68
C GLY A 385 7.47 21.40 -0.63
N LEU A 386 6.55 20.47 -0.90
CA LEU A 386 5.52 20.08 0.06
C LEU A 386 6.15 19.29 1.22
N ARG A 387 5.84 19.66 2.45
CA ARG A 387 6.12 18.87 3.64
C ARG A 387 4.83 18.39 4.27
N PHE A 388 4.70 17.09 4.40
CA PHE A 388 3.62 16.45 5.16
C PHE A 388 3.80 16.71 6.66
N LEU A 389 2.76 17.14 7.34
CA LEU A 389 2.76 17.35 8.78
C LEU A 389 2.07 16.20 9.52
N GLU A 390 0.79 16.00 9.24
CA GLU A 390 -0.03 14.95 9.86
C GLU A 390 -1.29 14.67 9.04
N ARG A 391 -2.01 13.60 9.36
CA ARG A 391 -3.35 13.39 8.84
C ARG A 391 -4.37 14.24 9.58
N ALA A 392 -5.24 14.93 8.83
CA ALA A 392 -6.41 15.59 9.38
C ALA A 392 -7.41 14.55 9.89
N ALA A 393 -7.56 13.42 9.19
CA ALA A 393 -8.38 12.30 9.64
C ALA A 393 -7.69 11.51 10.77
N GLU A 394 -8.49 11.08 11.73
CA GLU A 394 -8.05 10.24 12.84
C GLU A 394 -7.69 8.82 12.32
N SER A 395 -6.41 8.48 12.31
CA SER A 395 -5.92 7.16 11.90
C SER A 395 -4.73 6.71 12.76
N ILE A 396 -4.60 5.41 12.92
CA ILE A 396 -3.47 4.74 13.57
C ILE A 396 -2.80 3.87 12.53
N ARG A 397 -1.47 3.93 12.45
CA ARG A 397 -0.68 3.10 11.55
C ARG A 397 0.41 2.37 12.31
N VAL A 398 0.42 1.03 12.23
CA VAL A 398 1.37 0.16 12.94
C VAL A 398 2.07 -0.74 11.93
N LYS A 399 3.39 -0.65 11.83
CA LYS A 399 4.22 -1.43 10.89
C LYS A 399 3.75 -1.33 9.42
N GLY A 400 3.27 -0.14 9.05
CA GLY A 400 2.77 0.11 7.71
C GLY A 400 1.29 -0.25 7.50
N GLU A 401 0.66 -0.97 8.43
CA GLU A 401 -0.74 -1.36 8.37
C GLU A 401 -1.64 -0.34 9.05
N PHE A 402 -2.81 -0.08 8.47
CA PHE A 402 -3.82 0.74 9.11
C PHE A 402 -4.66 -0.07 10.10
N VAL A 403 -4.84 0.49 11.29
CA VAL A 403 -5.73 -0.08 12.31
C VAL A 403 -7.16 0.38 12.02
N PRO A 404 -8.11 -0.52 11.75
CA PRO A 404 -9.52 -0.17 11.59
C PRO A 404 -10.13 0.13 12.98
N ILE A 405 -9.94 1.37 13.44
CA ILE A 405 -10.26 1.82 14.81
C ILE A 405 -11.66 1.37 15.25
N PRO A 406 -12.75 1.66 14.51
CA PRO A 406 -14.09 1.29 14.97
C PRO A 406 -14.29 -0.22 15.10
N PHE A 407 -13.65 -1.03 14.27
CA PHE A 407 -13.71 -2.49 14.38
C PHE A 407 -13.04 -2.98 15.67
N VAL A 408 -11.87 -2.44 16.01
CA VAL A 408 -11.17 -2.81 17.25
C VAL A 408 -11.93 -2.31 18.49
N GLU A 409 -12.50 -1.09 18.41
CA GLU A 409 -13.35 -0.54 19.47
C GLU A 409 -14.62 -1.38 19.69
N GLU A 410 -15.27 -1.85 18.60
CA GLU A 410 -16.42 -2.77 18.66
C GLU A 410 -16.06 -4.07 19.40
N ARG A 411 -14.88 -4.65 19.10
CA ARG A 411 -14.40 -5.87 19.76
C ARG A 411 -14.11 -5.67 21.25
N LEU A 412 -13.40 -4.62 21.59
CA LEU A 412 -13.11 -4.30 22.99
C LEU A 412 -14.34 -3.85 23.77
N GLY A 413 -15.31 -3.23 23.10
CA GLY A 413 -16.59 -2.83 23.69
C GLY A 413 -17.51 -3.99 24.12
N THR A 414 -17.16 -5.22 23.78
CA THR A 414 -17.85 -6.43 24.31
C THR A 414 -17.52 -6.69 25.78
N ILE A 415 -16.52 -6.02 26.35
CA ILE A 415 -16.10 -6.17 27.76
C ILE A 415 -17.00 -5.26 28.60
N PRO A 416 -17.89 -5.81 29.46
CA PRO A 416 -18.91 -5.00 30.17
C PRO A 416 -18.34 -3.97 31.15
N GLU A 417 -17.15 -4.20 31.69
CA GLU A 417 -16.50 -3.32 32.65
C GLU A 417 -15.91 -2.05 32.01
N LEU A 418 -15.79 -2.01 30.68
CA LEU A 418 -15.38 -0.82 29.93
C LEU A 418 -16.61 0.04 29.65
N VAL A 419 -16.89 1.02 30.54
CA VAL A 419 -18.09 1.88 30.48
C VAL A 419 -18.07 2.76 29.23
N ASP A 420 -16.89 3.26 28.86
CA ASP A 420 -16.64 4.01 27.62
C ASP A 420 -15.19 3.76 27.19
N LEU A 421 -14.94 3.78 25.88
CA LEU A 421 -13.62 3.52 25.35
C LEU A 421 -13.36 4.26 24.03
N ALA A 422 -12.08 4.49 23.77
CA ALA A 422 -11.61 4.97 22.48
C ALA A 422 -10.18 4.50 22.24
N LEU A 423 -9.88 4.09 21.03
CA LEU A 423 -8.50 3.84 20.61
C LEU A 423 -7.85 5.12 20.11
N TRP A 424 -6.61 5.32 20.51
CA TRP A 424 -5.76 6.34 19.93
C TRP A 424 -4.31 5.87 19.90
N LYS A 425 -3.48 6.65 19.28
CA LYS A 425 -2.06 6.36 19.09
C LYS A 425 -1.20 7.07 20.14
N LYS A 426 -0.02 6.54 20.37
CA LYS A 426 1.13 7.28 20.89
C LYS A 426 2.31 7.03 19.94
N PRO A 427 3.31 7.94 19.91
CA PRO A 427 4.55 7.68 19.19
C PRO A 427 5.20 6.39 19.69
N GLY A 428 5.48 5.46 18.78
CA GLY A 428 6.21 4.24 19.09
C GLY A 428 7.72 4.43 18.99
N GLU A 429 8.47 3.42 19.38
CA GLU A 429 9.94 3.45 19.32
C GLU A 429 10.49 3.35 17.88
N LEU A 430 9.68 2.91 16.92
CA LEU A 430 10.04 2.61 15.52
C LEU A 430 9.24 3.48 14.54
N VAL A 431 9.27 4.81 14.64
CA VAL A 431 8.65 5.77 13.70
C VAL A 431 7.13 5.56 13.46
N ASP A 432 6.60 4.38 13.74
CA ASP A 432 5.16 4.02 13.66
C ASP A 432 4.42 4.36 14.95
N ASP A 433 3.10 4.36 14.86
CA ASP A 433 2.24 4.54 16.02
C ASP A 433 2.20 3.26 16.88
N GLU A 434 1.99 3.40 18.17
CA GLU A 434 1.51 2.35 19.05
C GLU A 434 0.03 2.57 19.38
N VAL A 435 -0.74 1.46 19.39
CA VAL A 435 -2.16 1.51 19.73
C VAL A 435 -2.33 1.62 21.24
N VAL A 436 -3.09 2.61 21.69
CA VAL A 436 -3.46 2.80 23.10
C VAL A 436 -4.98 2.72 23.24
N LEU A 437 -5.45 1.90 24.17
CA LEU A 437 -6.84 1.88 24.59
C LEU A 437 -7.04 2.89 25.71
N TYR A 438 -7.75 3.97 25.43
CA TYR A 438 -8.25 4.90 26.46
C TYR A 438 -9.62 4.43 26.93
N THR A 439 -9.84 4.34 28.22
CA THR A 439 -11.12 3.82 28.74
C THR A 439 -11.54 4.46 30.05
N VAL A 440 -12.86 4.44 30.27
CA VAL A 440 -13.51 4.75 31.53
C VAL A 440 -13.96 3.44 32.15
N ALA A 441 -13.43 3.10 33.30
CA ALA A 441 -13.75 1.89 34.05
C ALA A 441 -13.51 2.13 35.55
N ASP A 442 -14.27 1.49 36.43
CA ASP A 442 -14.01 1.54 37.87
C ASP A 442 -12.71 0.81 38.22
N ALA A 443 -12.52 -0.38 37.63
CA ALA A 443 -11.29 -1.15 37.65
C ALA A 443 -10.97 -1.67 36.26
N LEU A 444 -9.68 -1.72 35.89
CA LEU A 444 -9.27 -2.21 34.57
C LEU A 444 -9.36 -3.75 34.51
N PRO A 445 -10.19 -4.32 33.61
CA PRO A 445 -10.27 -5.76 33.39
C PRO A 445 -9.13 -6.25 32.48
N VAL A 446 -7.87 -6.13 32.95
CA VAL A 446 -6.65 -6.31 32.12
C VAL A 446 -6.61 -7.67 31.45
N GLU A 447 -6.97 -8.74 32.12
CA GLU A 447 -6.93 -10.10 31.56
C GLU A 447 -8.00 -10.30 30.47
N GLN A 448 -9.19 -9.69 30.62
CA GLN A 448 -10.23 -9.74 29.59
C GLN A 448 -9.81 -8.90 28.36
N ILE A 449 -9.20 -7.72 28.58
CA ILE A 449 -8.66 -6.90 27.49
C ILE A 449 -7.58 -7.69 26.74
N ARG A 450 -6.67 -8.35 27.44
CA ARG A 450 -5.64 -9.21 26.83
C ARG A 450 -6.25 -10.35 26.02
N ALA A 451 -7.25 -11.03 26.57
CA ALA A 451 -7.92 -12.15 25.89
C ALA A 451 -8.54 -11.68 24.56
N VAL A 452 -9.34 -10.62 24.58
CA VAL A 452 -9.94 -10.07 23.36
C VAL A 452 -8.87 -9.54 22.38
N ALA A 453 -7.82 -8.85 22.87
CA ALA A 453 -6.75 -8.37 22.04
C ALA A 453 -5.94 -9.51 21.38
N GLN A 454 -5.78 -10.65 22.01
CA GLN A 454 -5.06 -11.80 21.45
C GLN A 454 -5.77 -12.39 20.22
N GLU A 455 -7.08 -12.23 20.10
CA GLU A 455 -7.85 -12.65 18.92
C GLU A 455 -7.62 -11.74 17.70
N LEU A 456 -7.08 -10.54 17.93
CA LEU A 456 -6.80 -9.56 16.86
C LEU A 456 -5.39 -9.79 16.25
N PRO A 457 -5.16 -9.42 15.00
CA PRO A 457 -3.82 -9.31 14.42
C PRO A 457 -2.91 -8.40 15.25
N ALA A 458 -1.62 -8.71 15.30
CA ALA A 458 -0.66 -8.02 16.17
C ALA A 458 -0.64 -6.49 15.99
N PHE A 459 -0.82 -6.00 14.75
CA PHE A 459 -0.84 -4.55 14.45
C PHE A 459 -2.10 -3.82 14.93
N MET A 460 -3.17 -4.56 15.25
CA MET A 460 -4.43 -4.01 15.78
C MET A 460 -4.48 -4.02 17.31
N ARG A 461 -3.56 -4.74 17.97
CA ARG A 461 -3.58 -4.93 19.42
C ARG A 461 -3.16 -3.67 20.14
N PRO A 462 -3.93 -3.19 21.14
CA PRO A 462 -3.41 -2.18 22.03
C PRO A 462 -2.17 -2.69 22.78
N SER A 463 -1.13 -1.89 22.78
CA SER A 463 0.08 -2.15 23.58
C SER A 463 -0.06 -1.64 25.02
N HIS A 464 -1.01 -0.69 25.22
CA HIS A 464 -1.23 -0.03 26.49
C HIS A 464 -2.71 0.26 26.70
N VAL A 465 -3.09 0.33 27.99
CA VAL A 465 -4.38 0.83 28.44
C VAL A 465 -4.17 2.07 29.32
N ALA A 466 -4.82 3.15 28.98
CA ALA A 466 -4.88 4.39 29.77
C ALA A 466 -6.28 4.54 30.36
N ARG A 467 -6.43 4.43 31.69
CA ARG A 467 -7.69 4.74 32.37
C ARG A 467 -7.80 6.23 32.56
N ILE A 468 -8.90 6.81 32.11
CA ILE A 468 -9.19 8.24 32.19
C ILE A 468 -10.58 8.49 32.80
N ARG A 469 -10.89 9.74 33.17
CA ARG A 469 -12.19 10.08 33.77
C ARG A 469 -13.33 10.10 32.79
N ALA A 470 -13.07 10.54 31.55
CA ALA A 470 -14.07 10.64 30.48
C ALA A 470 -13.39 10.63 29.13
N ILE A 471 -14.04 10.01 28.13
CA ILE A 471 -13.64 10.11 26.73
C ILE A 471 -14.09 11.48 26.19
N PRO A 472 -13.17 12.32 25.65
CA PRO A 472 -13.55 13.62 25.12
C PRO A 472 -14.41 13.45 23.86
N ARG A 473 -15.56 14.11 23.84
CA ARG A 473 -16.52 14.04 22.74
C ARG A 473 -16.93 15.43 22.28
N ASP A 474 -17.24 15.56 21.00
CA ASP A 474 -17.86 16.74 20.45
C ASP A 474 -19.25 16.96 21.03
N ALA A 475 -19.55 18.19 21.45
CA ALA A 475 -20.81 18.51 22.15
C ALA A 475 -22.04 18.41 21.22
N ALA A 476 -21.87 18.63 19.92
CA ALA A 476 -22.98 18.63 18.96
C ALA A 476 -23.26 17.25 18.37
N ALA A 477 -22.20 16.48 18.01
CA ALA A 477 -22.32 15.21 17.30
C ALA A 477 -22.03 13.99 18.19
N GLY A 478 -21.54 14.16 19.43
CA GLY A 478 -21.15 13.05 20.30
C GLY A 478 -19.93 12.26 19.82
N LYS A 479 -19.25 12.71 18.77
CA LYS A 479 -18.07 12.03 18.22
C LYS A 479 -16.88 12.15 19.16
N VAL A 480 -16.11 11.07 19.29
CA VAL A 480 -14.85 11.05 20.05
C VAL A 480 -13.86 12.03 19.42
N GLN A 481 -13.31 12.92 20.22
CA GLN A 481 -12.23 13.84 19.85
C GLN A 481 -10.88 13.21 20.20
N ARG A 482 -10.42 12.24 19.40
CA ARG A 482 -9.25 11.40 19.73
C ARG A 482 -7.96 12.18 19.96
N ARG A 483 -7.77 13.30 19.26
CA ARG A 483 -6.60 14.17 19.45
C ARG A 483 -6.50 14.75 20.85
N LEU A 484 -7.64 14.93 21.55
CA LEU A 484 -7.67 15.42 22.92
C LEU A 484 -7.36 14.33 23.96
N LEU A 485 -7.29 13.04 23.56
CA LEU A 485 -6.97 11.94 24.46
C LEU A 485 -5.58 12.07 25.08
N HIS A 486 -4.60 12.57 24.32
CA HIS A 486 -3.24 12.80 24.83
C HIS A 486 -3.16 13.82 25.98
N GLY A 487 -4.09 14.76 26.03
CA GLY A 487 -4.15 15.80 27.07
C GLY A 487 -5.00 15.42 28.28
N GLN A 488 -5.59 14.21 28.30
CA GLN A 488 -6.42 13.78 29.43
C GLN A 488 -5.57 13.37 30.64
N GLU A 489 -6.09 13.61 31.83
CA GLU A 489 -5.50 13.08 33.06
C GLU A 489 -5.62 11.56 33.09
N VAL A 490 -4.49 10.87 33.04
CA VAL A 490 -4.44 9.41 33.11
C VAL A 490 -4.41 8.97 34.57
N LEU A 491 -5.46 8.28 35.00
CA LEU A 491 -5.61 7.76 36.36
C LEU A 491 -4.75 6.52 36.61
N SER A 492 -4.57 5.69 35.60
CA SER A 492 -3.65 4.58 35.62
C SER A 492 -3.20 4.23 34.18
N TRP A 493 -1.97 3.75 34.07
CA TRP A 493 -1.35 3.31 32.82
C TRP A 493 -0.92 1.85 32.97
N THR A 494 -1.35 0.99 32.04
CA THR A 494 -1.03 -0.44 32.08
C THR A 494 -0.48 -0.89 30.72
N THR A 495 0.63 -1.59 30.72
CA THR A 495 1.15 -2.27 29.52
C THR A 495 0.48 -3.62 29.36
N LEU A 496 0.02 -3.96 28.16
CA LEU A 496 -0.67 -5.21 27.82
C LEU A 496 0.28 -6.33 27.38
#